data_c60ad4afc66a89f380ae688a4a617652
#
_entry.id   c60ad4afc66a89f380ae688a4a617652
#
_cell.length_a   1.000
_cell.length_b   1.000
_cell.length_c   1.000
_cell.angle_alpha   90.00
_cell.angle_beta   90.00
_cell.angle_gamma   90.00
#
_symmetry.space_group_name_H-M   'P 1'
#
loop_
_entity.id
_entity.type
_entity.pdbx_description
1 polymer ?
#
loop_
_entity_poly.entity_id
_entity_poly.type
_entity_poly.pdbx_seq_one_letter_code
_entity_poly.pdbx_strand_id
1 'polypeptide(L)'
;YSEMKRVPHSYLLDFSSKPKWSYVMGIEMEGMLDTYEHYKEGNNAILDYLKEYPAKMIDEKGNITGYKYEDFNLDNVRTAKFILRMHNLFPTKGTEKALKTLFKQLQNQPRTKEGVYWHKAIYANQVWLDGIFMGLPFYCNYAVQTIKPKKAEKYLNDAVDQMVKTDYRTYDEKTQLWKHAWDETHQQFWANKEDGKSQHCWARAL
;
A
#
# COMPACT_ATOMS: atom_id res chain seq x y z
N TYR A 1 -20.18 -5.78 -11.32
CA TYR A 1 -20.80 -7.08 -11.72
C TYR A 1 -20.12 -7.77 -12.90
N SER A 2 -19.64 -7.05 -13.93
CA SER A 2 -18.95 -7.69 -15.07
C SER A 2 -17.67 -8.39 -14.63
N GLU A 3 -16.90 -7.77 -13.75
CA GLU A 3 -15.68 -8.35 -13.18
C GLU A 3 -15.97 -9.61 -12.36
N MET A 4 -16.95 -9.58 -11.49
CA MET A 4 -17.37 -10.74 -10.70
C MET A 4 -17.85 -11.92 -11.56
N LYS A 5 -18.45 -11.63 -12.73
CA LYS A 5 -18.83 -12.69 -13.70
C LYS A 5 -17.60 -13.26 -14.40
N ARG A 6 -16.62 -12.41 -14.73
CA ARG A 6 -15.37 -12.80 -15.39
C ARG A 6 -14.46 -13.60 -14.45
N VAL A 7 -14.38 -13.18 -13.19
CA VAL A 7 -13.56 -13.78 -12.14
C VAL A 7 -14.46 -14.13 -10.95
N PRO A 8 -15.00 -15.35 -10.88
CA PRO A 8 -15.97 -15.73 -9.83
C PRO A 8 -15.46 -15.68 -8.39
N HIS A 9 -14.15 -15.67 -8.18
CA HIS A 9 -13.53 -15.62 -6.84
C HIS A 9 -12.62 -14.40 -6.70
N SER A 10 -12.83 -13.57 -5.68
CA SER A 10 -12.08 -12.33 -5.44
C SER A 10 -10.57 -12.55 -5.28
N TYR A 11 -10.15 -13.68 -4.79
CA TYR A 11 -8.73 -14.03 -4.63
C TYR A 11 -8.03 -14.46 -5.95
N LEU A 12 -8.75 -14.48 -7.08
CA LEU A 12 -8.24 -14.73 -8.43
C LEU A 12 -8.31 -13.49 -9.34
N LEU A 13 -8.61 -12.32 -8.79
CA LEU A 13 -8.54 -11.05 -9.54
C LEU A 13 -7.16 -10.86 -10.19
N ASP A 14 -7.00 -9.84 -11.03
CA ASP A 14 -5.76 -9.55 -11.76
C ASP A 14 -5.30 -10.74 -12.63
N PHE A 15 -6.28 -11.44 -13.28
CA PHE A 15 -6.01 -12.61 -14.14
C PHE A 15 -5.17 -13.71 -13.47
N SER A 16 -5.22 -13.80 -12.14
CA SER A 16 -4.41 -14.75 -11.41
C SER A 16 -4.96 -16.17 -11.52
N SER A 17 -4.07 -17.14 -11.77
CA SER A 17 -4.43 -18.58 -11.77
C SER A 17 -4.43 -19.19 -10.36
N LYS A 18 -3.96 -18.46 -9.36
CA LYS A 18 -3.88 -18.91 -7.95
C LYS A 18 -4.05 -17.71 -7.01
N PRO A 19 -4.47 -17.95 -5.75
CA PRO A 19 -4.55 -16.89 -4.75
C PRO A 19 -3.24 -16.12 -4.63
N LYS A 20 -3.32 -14.78 -4.68
CA LYS A 20 -2.15 -13.90 -4.70
C LYS A 20 -2.38 -12.70 -3.80
N TRP A 21 -1.40 -12.38 -2.96
CA TRP A 21 -1.34 -11.13 -2.23
C TRP A 21 -0.60 -10.08 -3.07
N SER A 22 -1.31 -9.08 -3.57
CA SER A 22 -0.71 -8.03 -4.39
C SER A 22 -1.45 -6.70 -4.26
N TYR A 23 -0.75 -5.60 -4.54
CA TYR A 23 -1.34 -4.25 -4.53
C TYR A 23 -2.45 -4.10 -5.57
N VAL A 24 -2.34 -4.75 -6.72
CA VAL A 24 -3.35 -4.69 -7.80
C VAL A 24 -4.69 -5.18 -7.27
N MET A 25 -4.72 -6.36 -6.66
CA MET A 25 -5.94 -6.90 -6.04
C MET A 25 -6.48 -5.99 -4.95
N GLY A 26 -5.60 -5.39 -4.15
CA GLY A 26 -6.00 -4.44 -3.11
C GLY A 26 -6.70 -3.21 -3.68
N ILE A 27 -6.21 -2.68 -4.81
CA ILE A 27 -6.81 -1.52 -5.50
C ILE A 27 -8.15 -1.89 -6.13
N GLU A 28 -8.22 -3.01 -6.85
CA GLU A 28 -9.46 -3.48 -7.47
C GLU A 28 -10.58 -3.71 -6.45
N MET A 29 -10.27 -4.42 -5.38
CA MET A 29 -11.24 -4.70 -4.32
C MET A 29 -11.65 -3.43 -3.55
N GLU A 30 -10.73 -2.47 -3.40
CA GLU A 30 -11.08 -1.18 -2.79
C GLU A 30 -12.06 -0.40 -3.67
N GLY A 31 -11.86 -0.37 -4.99
CA GLY A 31 -12.83 0.22 -5.94
C GLY A 31 -14.19 -0.47 -5.93
N MET A 32 -14.22 -1.80 -5.77
CA MET A 32 -15.48 -2.53 -5.60
C MET A 32 -16.17 -2.18 -4.27
N LEU A 33 -15.40 -2.04 -3.19
CA LEU A 33 -15.93 -1.64 -1.88
C LEU A 33 -16.47 -0.19 -1.92
N ASP A 34 -15.79 0.73 -2.61
CA ASP A 34 -16.27 2.09 -2.85
C ASP A 34 -17.60 2.07 -3.62
N THR A 35 -17.71 1.20 -4.62
CA THR A 35 -18.95 1.00 -5.38
C THR A 35 -20.07 0.50 -4.47
N TYR A 36 -19.80 -0.47 -3.59
CA TYR A 36 -20.76 -0.95 -2.61
C TYR A 36 -21.21 0.17 -1.66
N GLU A 37 -20.27 0.95 -1.13
CA GLU A 37 -20.58 2.04 -0.19
C GLU A 37 -21.40 3.16 -0.83
N HIS A 38 -21.20 3.41 -2.12
CA HIS A 38 -21.94 4.42 -2.87
C HIS A 38 -23.36 3.95 -3.24
N TYR A 39 -23.52 2.68 -3.66
CA TYR A 39 -24.78 2.09 -4.13
C TYR A 39 -25.24 0.97 -3.20
N LYS A 40 -25.51 1.28 -1.93
CA LYS A 40 -25.79 0.27 -0.90
C LYS A 40 -26.97 -0.66 -1.18
N GLU A 41 -28.03 -0.15 -1.86
CA GLU A 41 -29.22 -0.95 -2.15
C GLU A 41 -28.96 -2.02 -3.21
N GLY A 42 -29.26 -3.29 -2.89
CA GLY A 42 -29.18 -4.41 -3.82
C GLY A 42 -27.77 -4.96 -4.11
N ASN A 43 -26.72 -4.44 -3.45
CA ASN A 43 -25.33 -4.77 -3.78
C ASN A 43 -24.63 -5.73 -2.80
N ASN A 44 -25.36 -6.49 -1.98
CA ASN A 44 -24.77 -7.45 -1.03
C ASN A 44 -23.86 -8.48 -1.70
N ALA A 45 -24.13 -8.84 -2.98
CA ALA A 45 -23.28 -9.74 -3.73
C ALA A 45 -21.83 -9.24 -3.89
N ILE A 46 -21.62 -7.91 -3.99
CA ILE A 46 -20.27 -7.34 -4.01
C ILE A 46 -19.57 -7.60 -2.68
N LEU A 47 -20.28 -7.37 -1.58
CA LEU A 47 -19.73 -7.54 -0.24
C LEU A 47 -19.38 -8.99 0.06
N ASP A 48 -20.25 -9.93 -0.33
CA ASP A 48 -20.00 -11.37 -0.18
C ASP A 48 -18.79 -11.81 -1.02
N TYR A 49 -18.68 -11.33 -2.24
CA TYR A 49 -17.51 -11.55 -3.08
C TYR A 49 -16.21 -11.03 -2.44
N LEU A 50 -16.24 -9.81 -1.87
CA LEU A 50 -15.07 -9.20 -1.22
C LEU A 50 -14.63 -9.92 0.06
N LYS A 51 -15.56 -10.56 0.80
CA LYS A 51 -15.24 -11.34 2.01
C LYS A 51 -14.37 -12.57 1.73
N GLU A 52 -14.43 -13.12 0.53
CA GLU A 52 -13.65 -14.31 0.18
C GLU A 52 -12.14 -14.07 0.25
N TYR A 53 -11.70 -12.86 -0.12
CA TYR A 53 -10.26 -12.56 -0.19
C TYR A 53 -9.58 -12.61 1.18
N PRO A 54 -9.99 -11.86 2.21
CA PRO A 54 -9.37 -11.97 3.52
C PRO A 54 -9.52 -13.37 4.12
N ALA A 55 -10.64 -14.06 3.91
CA ALA A 55 -10.83 -15.42 4.38
C ALA A 55 -9.88 -16.44 3.72
N LYS A 56 -9.50 -16.21 2.45
CA LYS A 56 -8.58 -17.07 1.72
C LYS A 56 -7.11 -16.75 1.99
N MET A 57 -6.80 -15.46 2.18
CA MET A 57 -5.42 -14.99 2.22
C MET A 57 -4.83 -14.90 3.63
N ILE A 58 -5.68 -14.85 4.67
CA ILE A 58 -5.26 -14.62 6.05
C ILE A 58 -5.78 -15.73 6.95
N ASP A 59 -4.88 -16.44 7.61
CA ASP A 59 -5.24 -17.48 8.58
C ASP A 59 -5.61 -16.89 9.96
N GLU A 60 -6.12 -17.73 10.87
CA GLU A 60 -6.51 -17.34 12.25
C GLU A 60 -5.32 -16.84 13.10
N LYS A 61 -4.08 -17.19 12.71
CA LYS A 61 -2.86 -16.73 13.38
C LYS A 61 -2.41 -15.36 12.85
N GLY A 62 -3.01 -14.87 11.75
CA GLY A 62 -2.67 -13.63 11.08
C GLY A 62 -1.55 -13.78 10.05
N ASN A 63 -1.20 -15.00 9.67
CA ASN A 63 -0.26 -15.21 8.57
C ASN A 63 -0.96 -14.88 7.24
N ILE A 64 -0.25 -14.17 6.38
CA ILE A 64 -0.73 -13.73 5.06
C ILE A 64 -0.06 -14.57 3.98
N THR A 65 -0.85 -15.25 3.15
CA THR A 65 -0.31 -16.07 2.06
C THR A 65 0.47 -15.22 1.06
N GLY A 66 1.72 -15.56 0.82
CA GLY A 66 2.60 -14.86 -0.14
C GLY A 66 3.23 -13.56 0.38
N TYR A 67 2.97 -13.16 1.61
CA TYR A 67 3.61 -12.02 2.26
C TYR A 67 4.84 -12.47 3.06
N LYS A 68 5.91 -11.70 2.97
CA LYS A 68 7.12 -11.85 3.78
C LYS A 68 7.50 -10.52 4.41
N TYR A 69 7.57 -10.49 5.72
CA TYR A 69 7.85 -9.27 6.49
C TYR A 69 9.23 -8.68 6.15
N GLU A 70 10.23 -9.53 6.00
CA GLU A 70 11.63 -9.16 5.80
C GLU A 70 11.91 -8.55 4.42
N ASP A 71 11.00 -8.73 3.47
CA ASP A 71 11.10 -8.09 2.15
C ASP A 71 10.92 -6.55 2.27
N PHE A 72 10.32 -6.07 3.36
CA PHE A 72 9.98 -4.66 3.56
C PHE A 72 9.40 -4.03 2.29
N ASN A 73 8.52 -4.78 1.62
CA ASN A 73 7.97 -4.40 0.34
C ASN A 73 6.69 -3.57 0.54
N LEU A 74 6.73 -2.28 0.19
CA LEU A 74 5.57 -1.38 0.32
C LEU A 74 4.40 -1.79 -0.58
N ASP A 75 4.64 -2.42 -1.73
CA ASP A 75 3.56 -2.93 -2.58
C ASP A 75 2.67 -3.93 -1.82
N ASN A 76 3.29 -4.74 -0.96
CA ASN A 76 2.56 -5.71 -0.15
C ASN A 76 1.74 -5.06 0.98
N VAL A 77 2.02 -3.80 1.33
CA VAL A 77 1.26 -3.05 2.33
C VAL A 77 -0.01 -2.44 1.74
N ARG A 78 -0.04 -2.13 0.43
CA ARG A 78 -1.18 -1.44 -0.19
C ARG A 78 -2.52 -2.13 0.06
N THR A 79 -2.53 -3.46 0.00
CA THR A 79 -3.72 -4.29 0.24
C THR A 79 -4.24 -4.16 1.69
N ALA A 80 -3.38 -3.79 2.63
CA ALA A 80 -3.78 -3.60 4.03
C ALA A 80 -4.86 -2.52 4.21
N LYS A 81 -4.91 -1.50 3.35
CA LYS A 81 -5.95 -0.48 3.40
C LYS A 81 -7.34 -1.09 3.14
N PHE A 82 -7.46 -1.96 2.14
CA PHE A 82 -8.68 -2.74 1.89
C PHE A 82 -9.00 -3.67 3.06
N ILE A 83 -8.00 -4.43 3.56
CA ILE A 83 -8.21 -5.34 4.69
C ILE A 83 -8.67 -4.60 5.95
N LEU A 84 -8.18 -3.39 6.21
CA LEU A 84 -8.60 -2.56 7.34
C LEU A 84 -10.09 -2.18 7.23
N ARG A 85 -10.54 -1.79 6.04
CA ARG A 85 -11.97 -1.49 5.79
C ARG A 85 -12.84 -2.74 5.96
N MET A 86 -12.40 -3.89 5.43
CA MET A 86 -13.12 -5.16 5.60
C MET A 86 -13.14 -5.61 7.07
N HIS A 87 -12.05 -5.41 7.81
CA HIS A 87 -11.99 -5.70 9.24
C HIS A 87 -12.97 -4.86 10.05
N ASN A 88 -13.16 -3.59 9.70
CA ASN A 88 -14.15 -2.72 10.35
C ASN A 88 -15.59 -3.22 10.13
N LEU A 89 -15.86 -3.84 8.98
CA LEU A 89 -17.18 -4.41 8.66
C LEU A 89 -17.35 -5.84 9.24
N PHE A 90 -16.28 -6.64 9.17
CA PHE A 90 -16.27 -8.07 9.53
C PHE A 90 -14.99 -8.41 10.29
N PRO A 91 -14.89 -8.04 11.58
CA PRO A 91 -13.70 -8.26 12.37
C PRO A 91 -13.43 -9.74 12.62
N THR A 92 -12.18 -10.16 12.41
CA THR A 92 -11.67 -11.48 12.78
C THR A 92 -10.35 -11.36 13.54
N LYS A 93 -10.01 -12.37 14.36
CA LYS A 93 -8.69 -12.41 15.03
C LYS A 93 -7.53 -12.49 14.04
N GLY A 94 -7.74 -13.16 12.90
CA GLY A 94 -6.73 -13.26 11.83
C GLY A 94 -6.44 -11.91 11.22
N THR A 95 -7.47 -11.19 10.75
CA THR A 95 -7.30 -9.85 10.14
C THR A 95 -6.73 -8.83 11.12
N GLU A 96 -7.12 -8.88 12.41
CA GLU A 96 -6.54 -8.02 13.44
C GLU A 96 -5.02 -8.20 13.56
N LYS A 97 -4.56 -9.46 13.63
CA LYS A 97 -3.13 -9.78 13.75
C LYS A 97 -2.35 -9.43 12.48
N ALA A 98 -2.93 -9.72 11.31
CA ALA A 98 -2.33 -9.38 10.03
C ALA A 98 -2.12 -7.87 9.89
N LEU A 99 -3.13 -7.07 10.23
CA LEU A 99 -3.04 -5.60 10.22
C LEU A 99 -1.98 -5.08 11.18
N LYS A 100 -1.86 -5.66 12.37
CA LYS A 100 -0.78 -5.33 13.32
C LYS A 100 0.60 -5.62 12.74
N THR A 101 0.76 -6.75 12.04
CA THR A 101 2.03 -7.14 11.39
C THR A 101 2.39 -6.16 10.27
N LEU A 102 1.43 -5.81 9.41
CA LEU A 102 1.64 -4.86 8.31
C LEU A 102 1.96 -3.44 8.84
N PHE A 103 1.30 -3.00 9.91
CA PHE A 103 1.63 -1.74 10.55
C PHE A 103 3.01 -1.76 11.20
N LYS A 104 3.39 -2.87 11.84
CA LYS A 104 4.74 -3.06 12.40
C LYS A 104 5.82 -3.04 11.30
N GLN A 105 5.53 -3.58 10.11
CA GLN A 105 6.44 -3.43 8.96
C GLN A 105 6.71 -1.95 8.70
N LEU A 106 5.70 -1.10 8.58
CA LEU A 106 5.87 0.33 8.31
C LEU A 106 6.63 1.06 9.43
N GLN A 107 6.43 0.66 10.69
CA GLN A 107 7.21 1.22 11.81
C GLN A 107 8.70 0.88 11.71
N ASN A 108 9.04 -0.26 11.11
CA ASN A 108 10.42 -0.76 10.97
C ASN A 108 10.93 -0.68 9.52
N GLN A 109 10.15 -0.09 8.60
CA GLN A 109 10.54 0.07 7.20
C GLN A 109 11.90 0.78 7.12
N PRO A 110 12.87 0.23 6.39
CA PRO A 110 14.14 0.92 6.14
C PRO A 110 13.91 2.29 5.54
N ARG A 111 14.76 3.26 5.91
CA ARG A 111 14.62 4.65 5.50
C ARG A 111 15.93 5.21 4.97
N THR A 112 15.81 6.21 4.12
CA THR A 112 16.92 7.10 3.74
C THR A 112 17.42 7.88 4.95
N LYS A 113 18.56 8.53 4.84
CA LYS A 113 19.10 9.46 5.88
C LYS A 113 18.12 10.59 6.19
N GLU A 114 17.29 10.97 5.22
CA GLU A 114 16.26 11.99 5.40
C GLU A 114 14.98 11.46 6.05
N GLY A 115 14.89 10.16 6.28
CA GLY A 115 13.76 9.53 6.97
C GLY A 115 12.62 9.06 6.08
N VAL A 116 12.77 9.08 4.76
CA VAL A 116 11.77 8.57 3.80
C VAL A 116 11.92 7.06 3.61
N TYR A 117 10.83 6.34 3.50
CA TYR A 117 10.85 4.89 3.29
C TYR A 117 11.57 4.47 2.01
N TRP A 118 12.42 3.45 2.10
CA TRP A 118 12.80 2.68 0.93
C TRP A 118 11.58 1.94 0.37
N HIS A 119 11.49 1.87 -0.94
CA HIS A 119 10.37 1.18 -1.57
C HIS A 119 10.31 -0.31 -1.23
N LYS A 120 11.49 -0.98 -1.18
CA LYS A 120 11.68 -2.39 -0.79
C LYS A 120 13.07 -2.57 -0.18
N ALA A 121 13.26 -3.62 0.64
CA ALA A 121 14.60 -3.93 1.16
C ALA A 121 15.64 -4.14 0.06
N ILE A 122 15.26 -4.81 -1.05
CA ILE A 122 16.16 -5.05 -2.20
C ILE A 122 16.48 -3.77 -3.00
N TYR A 123 15.75 -2.67 -2.76
CA TYR A 123 15.96 -1.36 -3.38
C TYR A 123 16.47 -0.37 -2.34
N ALA A 124 17.61 -0.71 -1.72
CA ALA A 124 18.22 0.10 -0.67
C ALA A 124 18.43 1.54 -1.14
N ASN A 125 18.09 2.51 -0.26
CA ASN A 125 18.21 3.95 -0.48
C ASN A 125 17.35 4.52 -1.62
N GLN A 126 16.40 3.76 -2.15
CA GLN A 126 15.53 4.21 -3.23
C GLN A 126 14.15 4.59 -2.72
N VAL A 127 13.75 5.82 -3.01
CA VAL A 127 12.40 6.35 -2.80
C VAL A 127 11.68 6.34 -4.15
N TRP A 128 10.52 5.72 -4.21
CA TRP A 128 9.66 5.70 -5.39
C TRP A 128 8.33 6.39 -5.05
N LEU A 129 7.76 7.14 -5.99
CA LEU A 129 6.45 7.77 -5.80
C LEU A 129 5.37 6.74 -5.42
N ASP A 130 5.43 5.56 -6.05
CA ASP A 130 4.56 4.43 -5.69
C ASP A 130 4.59 4.12 -4.18
N GLY A 131 5.76 4.21 -3.54
CA GLY A 131 5.92 3.90 -2.11
C GLY A 131 5.06 4.77 -1.20
N ILE A 132 4.90 6.05 -1.56
CA ILE A 132 4.03 6.98 -0.84
C ILE A 132 2.58 6.49 -0.89
N PHE A 133 2.08 6.17 -2.08
CA PHE A 133 0.73 5.64 -2.27
C PHE A 133 0.54 4.24 -1.65
N MET A 134 1.56 3.38 -1.74
CA MET A 134 1.48 2.00 -1.23
C MET A 134 1.44 1.93 0.30
N GLY A 135 2.21 2.77 0.98
CA GLY A 135 2.42 2.69 2.43
C GLY A 135 1.60 3.66 3.26
N LEU A 136 1.66 4.95 2.95
CA LEU A 136 1.18 6.00 3.85
C LEU A 136 -0.34 6.01 4.08
N PRO A 137 -1.22 5.72 3.09
CA PRO A 137 -2.65 5.68 3.34
C PRO A 137 -3.06 4.65 4.40
N PHE A 138 -2.48 3.45 4.38
CA PHE A 138 -2.73 2.46 5.42
C PHE A 138 -2.11 2.89 6.76
N TYR A 139 -0.88 3.42 6.74
CA TYR A 139 -0.18 3.89 7.94
C TYR A 139 -0.99 4.91 8.73
N CYS A 140 -1.50 5.93 8.04
CA CYS A 140 -2.34 6.97 8.65
C CYS A 140 -3.68 6.42 9.12
N ASN A 141 -4.41 5.70 8.26
CA ASN A 141 -5.74 5.17 8.59
C ASN A 141 -5.69 4.20 9.79
N TYR A 142 -4.72 3.30 9.82
CA TYR A 142 -4.56 2.39 10.94
C TYR A 142 -4.23 3.14 12.24
N ALA A 143 -3.31 4.12 12.19
CA ALA A 143 -2.95 4.91 13.35
C ALA A 143 -4.15 5.67 13.93
N VAL A 144 -4.92 6.35 13.07
CA VAL A 144 -6.11 7.11 13.50
C VAL A 144 -7.18 6.21 14.11
N GLN A 145 -7.38 5.01 13.57
CA GLN A 145 -8.44 4.11 14.02
C GLN A 145 -8.08 3.31 15.27
N THR A 146 -6.79 3.00 15.48
CA THR A 146 -6.39 2.04 16.52
C THR A 146 -5.56 2.66 17.65
N ILE A 147 -5.02 3.85 17.46
CA ILE A 147 -4.12 4.51 18.42
C ILE A 147 -4.81 5.75 19.00
N LYS A 148 -4.59 6.02 20.30
CA LYS A 148 -5.14 7.23 20.94
C LYS A 148 -4.73 8.49 20.14
N PRO A 149 -5.63 9.45 19.90
CA PRO A 149 -5.41 10.60 19.01
C PRO A 149 -4.07 11.31 19.23
N LYS A 150 -3.74 11.68 20.46
CA LYS A 150 -2.47 12.34 20.79
C LYS A 150 -1.22 11.51 20.43
N LYS A 151 -1.33 10.18 20.42
CA LYS A 151 -0.24 9.29 20.00
C LYS A 151 -0.25 8.99 18.51
N ALA A 152 -1.42 9.11 17.85
CA ALA A 152 -1.55 8.93 16.41
C ALA A 152 -0.91 10.09 15.63
N GLU A 153 -0.91 11.30 16.20
CA GLU A 153 -0.36 12.52 15.59
C GLU A 153 1.08 12.35 15.07
N LYS A 154 1.93 11.62 15.81
CA LYS A 154 3.32 11.37 15.36
C LYS A 154 3.39 10.60 14.04
N TYR A 155 2.44 9.69 13.77
CA TYR A 155 2.38 8.92 12.52
C TYR A 155 1.88 9.76 11.35
N LEU A 156 0.94 10.68 11.63
CA LEU A 156 0.46 11.63 10.64
C LEU A 156 1.55 12.63 10.26
N ASN A 157 2.26 13.17 11.25
CA ASN A 157 3.36 14.09 11.02
C ASN A 157 4.52 13.41 10.27
N ASP A 158 4.86 12.16 10.60
CA ASP A 158 5.85 11.37 9.87
C ASP A 158 5.41 11.15 8.41
N ALA A 159 4.14 10.86 8.15
CA ALA A 159 3.62 10.69 6.80
C ALA A 159 3.71 11.99 6.00
N VAL A 160 3.32 13.13 6.58
CA VAL A 160 3.42 14.44 5.93
C VAL A 160 4.88 14.79 5.62
N ASP A 161 5.78 14.57 6.58
CA ASP A 161 7.22 14.80 6.40
C ASP A 161 7.78 13.96 5.24
N GLN A 162 7.41 12.69 5.14
CA GLN A 162 7.82 11.83 4.03
C GLN A 162 7.25 12.31 2.68
N MET A 163 5.99 12.77 2.64
CA MET A 163 5.39 13.33 1.42
C MET A 163 6.14 14.58 0.95
N VAL A 164 6.37 15.54 1.86
CA VAL A 164 7.10 16.79 1.54
C VAL A 164 8.51 16.52 1.05
N LYS A 165 9.23 15.60 1.69
CA LYS A 165 10.59 15.23 1.26
C LYS A 165 10.60 14.52 -0.08
N THR A 166 9.64 13.62 -0.31
CA THR A 166 9.52 12.93 -1.61
C THR A 166 9.20 13.91 -2.72
N ASP A 167 8.26 14.84 -2.49
CA ASP A 167 7.94 15.92 -3.41
C ASP A 167 9.21 16.70 -3.79
N TYR A 168 9.94 17.23 -2.81
CA TYR A 168 11.18 17.97 -3.02
C TYR A 168 12.25 17.19 -3.80
N ARG A 169 12.40 15.88 -3.51
CA ARG A 169 13.41 15.02 -4.15
C ARG A 169 13.04 14.56 -5.54
N THR A 170 11.76 14.52 -5.87
CA THR A 170 11.31 14.00 -7.17
C THR A 170 10.82 15.09 -8.12
N TYR A 171 10.44 16.27 -7.64
CA TYR A 171 10.00 17.38 -8.48
C TYR A 171 11.14 17.90 -9.37
N ASP A 172 10.85 18.08 -10.66
CA ASP A 172 11.77 18.63 -11.67
C ASP A 172 11.25 19.99 -12.14
N GLU A 173 11.91 21.07 -11.73
CA GLU A 173 11.53 22.44 -12.05
C GLU A 173 11.52 22.72 -13.57
N LYS A 174 12.37 22.05 -14.35
CA LYS A 174 12.46 22.27 -15.81
C LYS A 174 11.22 21.76 -16.54
N THR A 175 10.72 20.60 -16.14
CA THR A 175 9.56 19.97 -16.76
C THR A 175 8.26 20.24 -16.02
N GLN A 176 8.33 20.74 -14.77
CA GLN A 176 7.21 20.92 -13.83
C GLN A 176 6.47 19.59 -13.56
N LEU A 177 7.20 18.48 -13.62
CA LEU A 177 6.67 17.13 -13.38
C LEU A 177 7.48 16.43 -12.28
N TRP A 178 6.90 15.41 -11.69
CA TRP A 178 7.60 14.55 -10.74
C TRP A 178 8.28 13.39 -11.45
N LYS A 179 9.53 13.16 -11.11
CA LYS A 179 10.28 11.97 -11.52
C LYS A 179 9.79 10.76 -10.73
N HIS A 180 9.77 9.60 -11.39
CA HIS A 180 9.25 8.37 -10.82
C HIS A 180 9.92 7.96 -9.50
N ALA A 181 11.24 8.19 -9.36
CA ALA A 181 12.02 7.74 -8.21
C ALA A 181 13.23 8.64 -7.96
N TRP A 182 13.76 8.52 -6.75
CA TRP A 182 15.00 9.13 -6.30
C TRP A 182 15.89 8.08 -5.61
N ASP A 183 17.17 8.05 -5.95
CA ASP A 183 18.20 7.26 -5.29
C ASP A 183 19.09 8.18 -4.46
N GLU A 184 19.06 8.06 -3.15
CA GLU A 184 19.86 8.86 -2.21
C GLU A 184 21.37 8.74 -2.47
N THR A 185 21.82 7.62 -3.02
CA THR A 185 23.24 7.37 -3.29
C THR A 185 23.69 7.83 -4.67
N HIS A 186 22.77 8.15 -5.57
CA HIS A 186 22.99 8.49 -6.97
C HIS A 186 23.74 7.40 -7.78
N GLN A 187 23.75 6.16 -7.30
CA GLN A 187 24.53 5.07 -7.89
C GLN A 187 23.75 4.17 -8.82
N GLN A 188 22.42 4.18 -8.71
CA GLN A 188 21.59 3.38 -9.60
C GLN A 188 21.82 3.78 -11.06
N PHE A 189 21.74 2.78 -11.96
CA PHE A 189 21.99 3.03 -13.40
C PHE A 189 20.96 3.99 -14.02
N TRP A 190 19.75 4.06 -13.46
CA TRP A 190 18.67 4.93 -13.90
C TRP A 190 18.71 6.32 -13.23
N ALA A 191 19.49 6.50 -12.18
CA ALA A 191 19.57 7.74 -11.42
C ALA A 191 20.52 8.75 -12.08
N ASN A 192 20.11 9.99 -12.12
CA ASN A 192 20.98 11.11 -12.48
C ASN A 192 22.12 11.20 -11.45
N LYS A 193 23.36 11.36 -11.92
CA LYS A 193 24.55 11.37 -11.07
C LYS A 193 24.69 12.64 -10.22
N GLU A 194 24.02 13.73 -10.60
CA GLU A 194 24.08 15.00 -9.88
C GLU A 194 23.05 15.06 -8.74
N ASP A 195 21.79 14.65 -9.01
CA ASP A 195 20.67 14.83 -8.06
C ASP A 195 19.94 13.55 -7.65
N GLY A 196 20.32 12.39 -8.21
CA GLY A 196 19.75 11.09 -7.89
C GLY A 196 18.36 10.83 -8.48
N LYS A 197 17.79 11.76 -9.22
CA LYS A 197 16.43 11.61 -9.78
C LYS A 197 16.41 10.63 -10.94
N SER A 198 15.30 9.93 -11.08
CA SER A 198 15.00 9.11 -12.27
C SER A 198 14.90 9.99 -13.52
N GLN A 199 15.29 9.46 -14.67
CA GLN A 199 15.10 10.13 -15.95
C GLN A 199 13.63 10.20 -16.38
N HIS A 200 12.80 9.29 -15.90
CA HIS A 200 11.41 9.14 -16.33
C HIS A 200 10.42 9.77 -15.34
N CYS A 201 9.37 10.38 -15.92
CA CYS A 201 8.13 10.70 -15.21
C CYS A 201 7.13 9.58 -15.51
N TRP A 202 6.40 9.13 -14.50
CA TRP A 202 5.41 8.09 -14.68
C TRP A 202 4.09 8.49 -14.01
N ALA A 203 3.16 9.00 -14.83
CA ALA A 203 1.89 9.56 -14.33
C ALA A 203 1.07 8.61 -13.45
N ARG A 204 1.19 7.28 -13.65
CA ARG A 204 0.50 6.31 -12.81
C ARG A 204 1.05 6.24 -11.37
N ALA A 205 2.26 6.74 -11.14
CA ALA A 205 2.88 6.75 -9.81
C ALA A 205 2.55 8.02 -9.00
N LEU A 206 1.82 8.97 -9.60
CA LEU A 206 1.38 10.21 -8.95
C LEU A 206 0.08 10.03 -8.17
#